data_32b4b2e3a493bb52084a8eb91cdc3cd1
#
_entry.id   32b4b2e3a493bb52084a8eb91cdc3cd1
#
_cell.length_a   1.000
_cell.length_b   1.000
_cell.length_c   1.000
_cell.angle_alpha   90.00
_cell.angle_beta   90.00
_cell.angle_gamma   90.00
#
_symmetry.space_group_name_H-M   'P 1'
#
loop_
_entity.id
_entity.type
_entity.pdbx_description
1 polymer ?
#
loop_
_entity_poly.entity_id
_entity_poly.type
_entity_poly.pdbx_seq_one_letter_code
_entity_poly.pdbx_strand_id
1 'polypeptide(L)'
;MSKVIIGIDPGANGGIAVGHEDGRLIGVATMPATPKDLFDYLQEIRDETPKEYGEIEAYLEKVQGMPGQGGMAMFTFGKGFGHLEMALLSLGIKTNEVTPQKWQKHFQLGSSTKCASKTEWKNKLKAKAQQLFPNEKVTLKTADALLIYQYGCAQK
;
A
#
# COMPACT_ATOMS: atom_id res chain seq x y z
N MET A 1 13.74 -11.09 -15.48
CA MET A 1 14.22 -10.63 -14.16
C MET A 1 13.04 -10.32 -13.27
N SER A 2 13.13 -10.72 -12.03
CA SER A 2 12.06 -10.54 -11.05
C SER A 2 12.03 -9.10 -10.56
N LYS A 3 10.83 -8.49 -10.50
CA LYS A 3 10.67 -7.16 -9.93
C LYS A 3 10.40 -7.24 -8.43
N VAL A 4 10.74 -6.17 -7.75
CA VAL A 4 10.27 -5.93 -6.38
C VAL A 4 9.05 -5.01 -6.46
N ILE A 5 7.99 -5.40 -5.79
CA ILE A 5 6.72 -4.68 -5.78
C ILE A 5 6.49 -4.12 -4.38
N ILE A 6 6.10 -2.84 -4.32
CA ILE A 6 5.74 -2.16 -3.07
C ILE A 6 4.26 -1.81 -3.15
N GLY A 7 3.47 -2.23 -2.17
CA GLY A 7 2.08 -1.80 -2.01
C GLY A 7 1.97 -0.78 -0.90
N ILE A 8 1.35 0.36 -1.17
CA ILE A 8 1.28 1.46 -0.22
C ILE A 8 -0.16 1.91 -0.01
N ASP A 9 -0.62 1.79 1.23
CA ASP A 9 -1.85 2.38 1.73
C ASP A 9 -1.47 3.67 2.47
N PRO A 10 -1.75 4.85 1.89
CA PRO A 10 -1.31 6.12 2.47
C PRO A 10 -2.11 6.49 3.72
N GLY A 11 -1.56 7.42 4.49
CA GLY A 11 -2.18 7.92 5.71
C GLY A 11 -1.57 7.32 6.97
N ALA A 12 -1.83 7.98 8.11
CA ALA A 12 -1.25 7.59 9.40
C ALA A 12 -1.67 6.20 9.85
N ASN A 13 -2.82 5.72 9.41
CA ASN A 13 -3.33 4.38 9.72
C ASN A 13 -3.09 3.37 8.60
N GLY A 14 -2.29 3.73 7.64
CA GLY A 14 -1.94 2.86 6.53
C GLY A 14 -0.68 2.06 6.78
N GLY A 15 -0.10 1.53 5.68
CA GLY A 15 1.08 0.69 5.76
C GLY A 15 1.78 0.54 4.43
N ILE A 16 2.89 -0.17 4.47
CA ILE A 16 3.73 -0.45 3.30
C ILE A 16 4.07 -1.94 3.29
N ALA A 17 3.77 -2.61 2.20
CA ALA A 17 4.13 -4.00 1.99
C ALA A 17 5.13 -4.09 0.84
N VAL A 18 6.13 -4.93 0.97
CA VAL A 18 7.16 -5.12 -0.06
C VAL A 18 7.42 -6.61 -0.27
N GLY A 19 7.60 -6.99 -1.52
CA GLY A 19 7.89 -8.37 -1.85
C GLY A 19 8.28 -8.53 -3.32
N HIS A 20 8.47 -9.77 -3.71
CA HIS A 20 8.77 -10.12 -5.09
C HIS A 20 7.49 -10.18 -5.93
N GLU A 21 7.63 -10.00 -7.24
CA GLU A 21 6.48 -10.04 -8.15
C GLU A 21 5.79 -11.41 -8.22
N ASP A 22 6.44 -12.46 -7.75
CA ASP A 22 5.86 -13.81 -7.67
C ASP A 22 5.00 -14.03 -6.43
N GLY A 23 4.82 -13.01 -5.59
CA GLY A 23 3.99 -13.07 -4.39
C GLY A 23 4.74 -13.40 -3.10
N ARG A 24 6.05 -13.60 -3.15
CA ARG A 24 6.84 -13.83 -1.94
C ARG A 24 7.07 -12.51 -1.20
N LEU A 25 6.43 -12.38 -0.06
CA LEU A 25 6.54 -11.18 0.77
C LEU A 25 7.93 -11.10 1.41
N ILE A 26 8.52 -9.89 1.36
CA ILE A 26 9.75 -9.57 2.06
C ILE A 26 9.43 -8.98 3.44
N GLY A 27 8.47 -8.07 3.51
CA GLY A 27 8.07 -7.48 4.75
C GLY A 27 6.85 -6.59 4.63
N VAL A 28 6.27 -6.25 5.76
CA VAL A 28 5.16 -5.31 5.86
C VAL A 28 5.35 -4.47 7.13
N ALA A 29 5.04 -3.18 7.03
CA ALA A 29 5.15 -2.25 8.15
C ALA A 29 3.96 -1.31 8.17
N THR A 30 3.62 -0.80 9.35
CA THR A 30 2.72 0.33 9.48
C THR A 30 3.41 1.58 8.92
N MET A 31 2.61 2.59 8.54
CA MET A 31 3.16 3.83 7.98
C MET A 31 4.17 4.45 8.95
N PRO A 32 5.41 4.72 8.50
CA PRO A 32 6.40 5.40 9.34
C PRO A 32 5.89 6.76 9.84
N ALA A 33 6.22 7.09 11.08
CA ALA A 33 5.62 8.21 11.79
C ALA A 33 6.11 9.60 11.30
N THR A 34 7.31 9.67 10.77
CA THR A 34 7.90 10.95 10.33
C THR A 34 8.30 10.87 8.86
N PRO A 35 8.38 12.03 8.17
CA PRO A 35 8.87 12.05 6.78
C PRO A 35 10.28 11.44 6.63
N LYS A 36 11.15 11.66 7.63
CA LYS A 36 12.50 11.09 7.61
C LYS A 36 12.45 9.57 7.70
N ASP A 37 11.67 9.03 8.62
CA ASP A 37 11.54 7.58 8.79
C ASP A 37 10.93 6.93 7.55
N LEU A 38 9.96 7.60 6.91
CA LEU A 38 9.39 7.15 5.66
C LEU A 38 10.43 7.09 4.55
N PHE A 39 11.19 8.16 4.38
CA PHE A 39 12.25 8.21 3.37
C PHE A 39 13.31 7.14 3.61
N ASP A 40 13.77 7.02 4.86
CA ASP A 40 14.78 6.02 5.23
C ASP A 40 14.30 4.59 4.96
N TYR A 41 13.03 4.30 5.26
CA TYR A 41 12.44 3.00 5.01
C TYR A 41 12.41 2.65 3.51
N LEU A 42 11.96 3.58 2.68
CA LEU A 42 11.92 3.38 1.22
C LEU A 42 13.33 3.33 0.63
N GLN A 43 14.26 4.12 1.14
CA GLN A 43 15.65 4.10 0.71
C GLN A 43 16.30 2.75 1.01
N GLU A 44 16.04 2.19 2.19
CA GLU A 44 16.52 0.88 2.57
C GLU A 44 16.02 -0.21 1.61
N ILE A 45 14.74 -0.18 1.26
CA ILE A 45 14.19 -1.11 0.26
C ILE A 45 14.96 -1.01 -1.06
N ARG A 46 15.19 0.22 -1.54
CA ARG A 46 15.92 0.44 -2.79
C ARG A 46 17.36 -0.08 -2.69
N ASP A 47 18.05 0.26 -1.61
CA ASP A 47 19.47 -0.07 -1.44
C ASP A 47 19.70 -1.57 -1.21
N GLU A 48 18.77 -2.24 -0.55
CA GLU A 48 18.85 -3.68 -0.29
C GLU A 48 18.36 -4.53 -1.46
N THR A 49 17.67 -3.93 -2.44
CA THR A 49 17.26 -4.66 -3.64
C THR A 49 18.45 -4.82 -4.56
N PRO A 50 18.94 -6.06 -4.77
CA PRO A 50 20.05 -6.28 -5.68
C PRO A 50 19.71 -5.83 -7.10
N LYS A 51 20.68 -5.20 -7.77
CA LYS A 51 20.50 -4.69 -9.15
C LYS A 51 20.10 -5.80 -10.14
N GLU A 52 20.44 -7.03 -9.83
CA GLU A 52 20.08 -8.20 -10.64
C GLU A 52 18.58 -8.53 -10.61
N TYR A 53 17.83 -8.02 -9.59
CA TYR A 53 16.38 -8.21 -9.55
C TYR A 53 15.63 -7.22 -10.43
N GLY A 54 16.32 -6.26 -11.01
CA GLY A 54 15.68 -5.33 -11.95
C GLY A 54 15.00 -4.15 -11.25
N GLU A 55 13.80 -3.83 -11.72
CA GLU A 55 13.10 -2.63 -11.28
C GLU A 55 12.35 -2.83 -9.95
N ILE A 56 12.26 -1.74 -9.20
CA ILE A 56 11.33 -1.61 -8.08
C ILE A 56 10.13 -0.81 -8.58
N GLU A 57 8.94 -1.33 -8.35
CA GLU A 57 7.72 -0.71 -8.80
C GLU A 57 6.74 -0.58 -7.63
N ALA A 58 6.25 0.62 -7.37
CA ALA A 58 5.32 0.89 -6.30
C ALA A 58 3.90 1.06 -6.83
N TYR A 59 2.94 0.56 -6.06
CA TYR A 59 1.51 0.76 -6.27
C TYR A 59 1.00 1.58 -5.08
N LEU A 60 0.65 2.83 -5.35
CA LEU A 60 0.21 3.78 -4.34
C LEU A 60 -1.30 4.00 -4.50
N GLU A 61 -2.05 3.76 -3.43
CA GLU A 61 -3.48 4.03 -3.45
C GLU A 61 -3.73 5.51 -3.67
N LYS A 62 -4.49 5.83 -4.70
CA LYS A 62 -4.88 7.20 -5.01
C LYS A 62 -6.16 7.52 -4.25
N VAL A 63 -6.05 8.32 -3.22
CA VAL A 63 -7.19 8.77 -2.44
C VAL A 63 -7.56 10.18 -2.86
N GLN A 64 -8.85 10.37 -3.14
CA GLN A 64 -9.39 11.70 -3.43
C GLN A 64 -9.90 12.33 -2.14
N GLY A 65 -9.92 13.66 -2.10
CA GLY A 65 -10.52 14.37 -0.99
C GLY A 65 -11.98 13.94 -0.82
N MET A 66 -12.37 13.61 0.41
CA MET A 66 -13.74 13.16 0.69
C MET A 66 -14.56 14.32 1.23
N PRO A 67 -15.74 14.58 0.65
CA PRO A 67 -16.66 15.57 1.21
C PRO A 67 -17.00 15.23 2.67
N GLY A 68 -17.04 16.23 3.53
CA GLY A 68 -17.39 16.06 4.94
C GLY A 68 -16.24 15.79 5.89
N GLN A 69 -15.01 15.64 5.40
CA GLN A 69 -13.82 15.62 6.26
C GLN A 69 -13.39 17.04 6.61
N GLY A 70 -12.94 17.24 7.85
CA GLY A 70 -12.44 18.54 8.27
C GLY A 70 -11.20 18.98 7.49
N GLY A 71 -11.02 20.31 7.31
CA GLY A 71 -9.88 20.85 6.58
C GLY A 71 -8.54 20.43 7.14
N MET A 72 -8.41 20.33 8.46
CA MET A 72 -7.17 19.88 9.11
C MET A 72 -6.83 18.44 8.73
N ALA A 73 -7.80 17.55 8.76
CA ALA A 73 -7.59 16.13 8.38
C ALA A 73 -7.19 16.01 6.92
N MET A 74 -7.83 16.75 6.04
CA MET A 74 -7.51 16.78 4.62
C MET A 74 -6.11 17.32 4.36
N PHE A 75 -5.72 18.39 5.05
CA PHE A 75 -4.38 18.98 4.92
C PHE A 75 -3.32 17.96 5.38
N THR A 76 -3.52 17.35 6.54
CA THR A 76 -2.57 16.37 7.09
C THR A 76 -2.42 15.17 6.16
N PHE A 77 -3.55 14.65 5.66
CA PHE A 77 -3.53 13.54 4.72
C PHE A 77 -2.80 13.92 3.42
N GLY A 78 -3.15 15.06 2.83
CA GLY A 78 -2.53 15.53 1.58
C GLY A 78 -1.04 15.78 1.72
N LYS A 79 -0.61 16.32 2.88
CA LYS A 79 0.80 16.52 3.18
C LYS A 79 1.55 15.18 3.22
N GLY A 80 0.99 14.18 3.91
CA GLY A 80 1.58 12.84 3.97
C GLY A 80 1.63 12.15 2.62
N PHE A 81 0.60 12.29 1.82
CA PHE A 81 0.56 11.77 0.45
C PHE A 81 1.66 12.41 -0.41
N GLY A 82 1.84 13.72 -0.31
CA GLY A 82 2.93 14.43 -1.01
C GLY A 82 4.32 13.97 -0.57
N HIS A 83 4.51 13.67 0.72
CA HIS A 83 5.77 13.08 1.20
C HIS A 83 6.05 11.73 0.52
N LEU A 84 5.04 10.87 0.39
CA LEU A 84 5.18 9.59 -0.31
C LEU A 84 5.56 9.79 -1.78
N GLU A 85 4.83 10.66 -2.47
CA GLU A 85 5.11 10.94 -3.88
C GLU A 85 6.54 11.43 -4.09
N MET A 86 6.99 12.41 -3.28
CA MET A 86 8.34 12.95 -3.43
C MET A 86 9.41 11.95 -3.04
N ALA A 87 9.19 11.16 -1.98
CA ALA A 87 10.16 10.14 -1.58
C ALA A 87 10.36 9.09 -2.68
N LEU A 88 9.28 8.59 -3.26
CA LEU A 88 9.34 7.61 -4.34
C LEU A 88 10.03 8.18 -5.58
N LEU A 89 9.68 9.42 -5.95
CA LEU A 89 10.29 10.12 -7.07
C LEU A 89 11.79 10.32 -6.86
N SER A 90 12.18 10.80 -5.68
CA SER A 90 13.57 11.08 -5.33
C SER A 90 14.44 9.83 -5.35
N LEU A 91 13.84 8.68 -5.00
CA LEU A 91 14.53 7.39 -4.99
C LEU A 91 14.52 6.68 -6.34
N GLY A 92 13.90 7.27 -7.35
CA GLY A 92 13.80 6.69 -8.68
C GLY A 92 12.92 5.44 -8.74
N ILE A 93 11.95 5.33 -7.83
CA ILE A 93 11.03 4.19 -7.80
C ILE A 93 9.83 4.51 -8.70
N LYS A 94 9.61 3.67 -9.72
CA LYS A 94 8.45 3.80 -10.59
C LYS A 94 7.18 3.63 -9.78
N THR A 95 6.25 4.59 -9.89
CA THR A 95 5.02 4.59 -9.09
C THR A 95 3.80 4.54 -9.98
N ASN A 96 2.89 3.62 -9.67
CA ASN A 96 1.58 3.50 -10.29
C ASN A 96 0.53 3.89 -9.26
N GLU A 97 -0.30 4.87 -9.58
CA GLU A 97 -1.42 5.25 -8.72
C GLU A 97 -2.63 4.37 -9.05
N VAL A 98 -3.28 3.84 -8.03
CA VAL A 98 -4.40 2.91 -8.16
C VAL A 98 -5.53 3.34 -7.26
N THR A 99 -6.74 3.49 -7.81
CA THR A 99 -7.91 3.82 -7.00
C THR A 99 -8.32 2.65 -6.10
N PRO A 100 -8.94 2.93 -4.94
CA PRO A 100 -9.46 1.87 -4.07
C PRO A 100 -10.38 0.91 -4.80
N GLN A 101 -11.27 1.42 -5.63
CA GLN A 101 -12.22 0.62 -6.38
C GLN A 101 -11.51 -0.38 -7.30
N LYS A 102 -10.44 0.05 -7.94
CA LYS A 102 -9.71 -0.77 -8.90
C LYS A 102 -9.01 -1.95 -8.25
N TRP A 103 -8.24 -1.73 -7.19
CA TRP A 103 -7.55 -2.82 -6.53
C TRP A 103 -8.51 -3.72 -5.72
N GLN A 104 -9.55 -3.14 -5.11
CA GLN A 104 -10.55 -3.91 -4.36
C GLN A 104 -11.34 -4.84 -5.28
N LYS A 105 -11.71 -4.38 -6.47
CA LYS A 105 -12.43 -5.19 -7.46
C LYS A 105 -11.65 -6.44 -7.87
N HIS A 106 -10.34 -6.35 -7.90
CA HIS A 106 -9.48 -7.48 -8.26
C HIS A 106 -9.72 -8.70 -7.37
N PHE A 107 -10.05 -8.51 -6.10
CA PHE A 107 -10.24 -9.59 -5.14
C PHE A 107 -11.65 -10.16 -5.12
N GLN A 108 -12.58 -9.60 -5.86
CA GLN A 108 -13.95 -10.12 -6.03
C GLN A 108 -14.70 -10.34 -4.70
N LEU A 109 -14.54 -9.41 -3.76
CA LEU A 109 -15.17 -9.49 -2.44
C LEU A 109 -16.54 -8.80 -2.36
N GLY A 110 -17.05 -8.32 -3.50
CA GLY A 110 -18.23 -7.48 -3.55
C GLY A 110 -17.87 -6.00 -3.43
N SER A 111 -18.72 -5.21 -2.81
CA SER A 111 -18.49 -3.78 -2.65
C SER A 111 -18.79 -3.33 -1.21
N SER A 112 -18.16 -2.22 -0.81
CA SER A 112 -18.39 -1.62 0.50
C SER A 112 -19.84 -1.20 0.71
N THR A 113 -20.54 -0.83 -0.37
CA THR A 113 -21.94 -0.41 -0.31
C THR A 113 -22.90 -1.53 0.04
N LYS A 114 -22.51 -2.78 -0.20
CA LYS A 114 -23.31 -3.97 0.14
C LYS A 114 -23.04 -4.48 1.55
N CYS A 115 -22.07 -3.90 2.25
CA CYS A 115 -21.80 -4.25 3.64
C CYS A 115 -22.63 -3.39 4.59
N ALA A 116 -22.95 -3.95 5.77
CA ALA A 116 -23.75 -3.27 6.78
C ALA A 116 -23.02 -2.05 7.38
N SER A 117 -21.68 -2.07 7.38
CA SER A 117 -20.86 -0.98 7.94
C SER A 117 -19.49 -0.93 7.29
N LYS A 118 -18.78 0.19 7.50
CA LYS A 118 -17.39 0.31 7.09
C LYS A 118 -16.50 -0.70 7.81
N THR A 119 -16.80 -1.00 9.07
CA THR A 119 -16.05 -1.98 9.86
C THR A 119 -16.18 -3.37 9.26
N GLU A 120 -17.38 -3.77 8.84
CA GLU A 120 -17.59 -5.05 8.16
C GLU A 120 -16.75 -5.15 6.89
N TRP A 121 -16.74 -4.10 6.08
CA TRP A 121 -15.94 -4.07 4.85
C TRP A 121 -14.43 -4.18 5.15
N LYS A 122 -13.94 -3.42 6.12
CA LYS A 122 -12.54 -3.48 6.55
C LYS A 122 -12.14 -4.85 7.05
N ASN A 123 -13.01 -5.50 7.83
CA ASN A 123 -12.76 -6.85 8.31
C ASN A 123 -12.75 -7.88 7.17
N LYS A 124 -13.57 -7.69 6.16
CA LYS A 124 -13.60 -8.52 4.97
C LYS A 124 -12.29 -8.43 4.17
N LEU A 125 -11.77 -7.21 4.00
CA LEU A 125 -10.47 -6.98 3.37
C LEU A 125 -9.33 -7.59 4.20
N LYS A 126 -9.38 -7.42 5.53
CA LYS A 126 -8.39 -8.01 6.44
C LYS A 126 -8.39 -9.54 6.36
N ALA A 127 -9.56 -10.15 6.34
CA ALA A 127 -9.68 -11.60 6.23
C ALA A 127 -9.07 -12.12 4.92
N LYS A 128 -9.29 -11.40 3.83
CA LYS A 128 -8.69 -11.75 2.53
C LYS A 128 -7.17 -11.65 2.58
N ALA A 129 -6.64 -10.58 3.15
CA ALA A 129 -5.20 -10.43 3.32
C ALA A 129 -4.61 -11.55 4.20
N GLN A 130 -5.27 -11.88 5.29
CA GLN A 130 -4.82 -12.96 6.16
C GLN A 130 -4.83 -14.33 5.44
N GLN A 131 -5.81 -14.56 4.58
CA GLN A 131 -5.88 -15.79 3.77
C GLN A 131 -4.70 -15.86 2.79
N LEU A 132 -4.35 -14.74 2.16
CA LEU A 132 -3.25 -14.69 1.19
C LEU A 132 -1.87 -14.74 1.86
N PHE A 133 -1.76 -14.23 3.08
CA PHE A 133 -0.51 -14.17 3.84
C PHE A 133 -0.68 -14.85 5.20
N PRO A 134 -0.82 -16.19 5.23
CA PRO A 134 -1.14 -16.91 6.47
C PRO A 134 -0.03 -16.86 7.52
N ASN A 135 1.20 -16.60 7.11
CA ASN A 135 2.33 -16.52 8.03
C ASN A 135 2.52 -15.12 8.64
N GLU A 136 1.72 -14.14 8.19
CA GLU A 136 1.78 -12.78 8.71
C GLU A 136 0.67 -12.55 9.72
N LYS A 137 0.95 -11.73 10.74
CA LYS A 137 -0.10 -11.23 11.63
C LYS A 137 -0.70 -9.99 10.98
N VAL A 138 -1.74 -10.17 10.18
CA VAL A 138 -2.39 -9.07 9.49
C VAL A 138 -3.22 -8.23 10.46
N THR A 139 -3.05 -6.90 10.36
CA THR A 139 -3.84 -5.94 11.13
C THR A 139 -4.66 -5.07 10.19
N LEU A 140 -5.58 -4.26 10.72
CA LEU A 140 -6.33 -3.31 9.90
C LEU A 140 -5.42 -2.25 9.26
N LYS A 141 -4.28 -1.96 9.86
CA LYS A 141 -3.31 -1.00 9.31
C LYS A 141 -2.47 -1.56 8.17
N THR A 142 -2.29 -2.87 8.11
CA THR A 142 -1.43 -3.50 7.12
C THR A 142 -2.19 -4.25 6.04
N ALA A 143 -3.48 -4.53 6.26
CA ALA A 143 -4.30 -5.33 5.35
C ALA A 143 -4.35 -4.73 3.94
N ASP A 144 -4.65 -3.45 3.82
CA ASP A 144 -4.81 -2.82 2.51
C ASP A 144 -3.48 -2.75 1.77
N ALA A 145 -2.38 -2.46 2.46
CA ALA A 145 -1.04 -2.46 1.85
C ALA A 145 -0.67 -3.84 1.29
N LEU A 146 -0.99 -4.91 2.02
CA LEU A 146 -0.77 -6.27 1.55
C LEU A 146 -1.61 -6.60 0.31
N LEU A 147 -2.87 -6.16 0.29
CA LEU A 147 -3.74 -6.39 -0.87
C LEU A 147 -3.29 -5.56 -2.08
N ILE A 148 -2.86 -4.33 -1.88
CA ILE A 148 -2.32 -3.48 -2.95
C ILE A 148 -1.03 -4.10 -3.50
N TYR A 149 -0.17 -4.62 -2.65
CA TYR A 149 1.01 -5.37 -3.07
C TYR A 149 0.62 -6.56 -3.94
N GLN A 150 -0.33 -7.38 -3.47
CA GLN A 150 -0.80 -8.56 -4.21
C GLN A 150 -1.43 -8.17 -5.55
N TYR A 151 -2.19 -7.08 -5.57
CA TYR A 151 -2.71 -6.51 -6.81
C TYR A 151 -1.58 -6.15 -7.77
N GLY A 152 -0.53 -5.50 -7.26
CA GLY A 152 0.63 -5.14 -8.07
C GLY A 152 1.33 -6.35 -8.68
N CYS A 153 1.43 -7.45 -7.95
CA CYS A 153 2.01 -8.68 -8.45
C CYS A 153 1.24 -9.26 -9.64
N ALA A 154 -0.06 -9.01 -9.73
CA ALA A 154 -0.91 -9.49 -10.83
C ALA A 154 -0.85 -8.61 -12.08
N GLN A 155 -0.26 -7.43 -11.99
CA GLN A 155 -0.15 -6.51 -13.14
C GLN A 155 1.08 -6.87 -13.99
N LYS A 156 0.90 -6.85 -15.30
CA LYS A 156 1.98 -7.18 -16.24
C LYS A 156 2.22 -6.03 -17.22
#